data_2a76c20ec27c42c3e3e8c2ebf8157e0c
#
_entry.id   2a76c20ec27c42c3e3e8c2ebf8157e0c
#
_cell.length_a   1.000
_cell.length_b   1.000
_cell.length_c   1.000
_cell.angle_alpha   90.00
_cell.angle_beta   90.00
_cell.angle_gamma   90.00
#
_symmetry.space_group_name_H-M   'P 1'
#
loop_
_entity.id
_entity.type
_entity.pdbx_description
1 polymer ?
#
loop_
_entity_poly.entity_id
_entity_poly.type
_entity_poly.pdbx_seq_one_letter_code
_entity_poly.pdbx_strand_id
1 'polypeptide(L)'
;MNSKQQTNRSRLPYVLVNMAMTADGKIATANRAVSTFTSARDHEHLLALRATADGVMAGARTVDSAPINLGPGPARFRRQRLRRGLAEFNLRVIVSRSGSVNLRAMVFRRRFSPIIILTTHRAGAGRLKQLRAVADAVKICGRKEINFDAALRWLREQWHVTRLLCEGGGELNQALFRARRVDELHLTISPKLFGGRRAPTIADGRGFKSLASAERFRLQSIHQNNGELFTVFLRGETQLFAGFPFVSAQRAVSHNRSERRFK
;
A
#
# COMPACT_ATOMS: atom_id res chain seq x y z
N MET A 1 12.63 -22.98 -6.12
CA MET A 1 13.22 -21.64 -5.89
C MET A 1 14.73 -21.77 -5.75
N ASN A 2 15.51 -20.97 -6.47
CA ASN A 2 16.96 -20.99 -6.40
C ASN A 2 17.40 -20.44 -5.02
N SER A 3 18.30 -21.10 -4.33
CA SER A 3 18.81 -20.70 -2.99
C SER A 3 19.28 -19.24 -2.91
N LYS A 4 19.78 -18.67 -4.00
CA LYS A 4 20.14 -17.25 -4.14
C LYS A 4 18.94 -16.28 -4.07
N GLN A 5 17.73 -16.69 -4.44
CA GLN A 5 16.53 -15.87 -4.32
C GLN A 5 15.99 -15.85 -2.90
N GLN A 6 16.15 -16.92 -2.17
CA GLN A 6 15.72 -17.05 -0.77
C GLN A 6 16.63 -16.26 0.18
N THR A 7 17.96 -16.30 -0.01
CA THR A 7 18.93 -15.52 0.77
C THR A 7 18.84 -14.02 0.52
N ASN A 8 18.43 -13.59 -0.67
CA ASN A 8 18.27 -12.15 -0.97
C ASN A 8 16.96 -11.58 -0.38
N ARG A 9 15.94 -12.40 -0.13
CA ARG A 9 14.68 -11.99 0.52
C ARG A 9 14.84 -11.74 2.02
N SER A 10 15.69 -12.47 2.71
CA SER A 10 15.96 -12.28 4.15
C SER A 10 16.62 -10.91 4.46
N ARG A 11 17.14 -10.22 3.44
CA ARG A 11 17.81 -8.91 3.54
C ARG A 11 16.92 -7.71 3.19
N LEU A 12 15.65 -7.93 2.84
CA LEU A 12 14.72 -6.86 2.49
C LEU A 12 13.55 -6.83 3.49
N PRO A 13 12.90 -5.67 3.67
CA PRO A 13 11.66 -5.59 4.42
C PRO A 13 10.56 -6.43 3.78
N TYR A 14 9.66 -6.97 4.59
CA TYR A 14 8.36 -7.46 4.16
C TYR A 14 7.48 -6.28 3.77
N VAL A 15 7.03 -6.21 2.52
CA VAL A 15 6.25 -5.10 2.01
C VAL A 15 4.79 -5.50 1.87
N LEU A 16 3.93 -4.79 2.59
CA LEU A 16 2.48 -4.88 2.42
C LEU A 16 1.94 -3.60 1.78
N VAL A 17 0.98 -3.75 0.88
CA VAL A 17 0.23 -2.66 0.27
C VAL A 17 -1.17 -2.67 0.85
N ASN A 18 -1.67 -1.51 1.30
CA ASN A 18 -3.07 -1.34 1.67
C ASN A 18 -3.71 -0.28 0.78
N MET A 19 -4.79 -0.66 0.13
CA MET A 19 -5.57 0.22 -0.75
C MET A 19 -7.06 -0.02 -0.58
N ALA A 20 -7.83 1.02 -0.83
CA ALA A 20 -9.27 0.91 -1.07
C ALA A 20 -9.59 1.31 -2.50
N MET A 21 -10.57 0.66 -3.11
CA MET A 21 -11.08 0.99 -4.43
C MET A 21 -12.61 0.85 -4.50
N THR A 22 -13.19 1.49 -5.49
CA THR A 22 -14.60 1.27 -5.87
C THR A 22 -14.75 -0.07 -6.63
N ALA A 23 -15.97 -0.53 -6.83
CA ALA A 23 -16.26 -1.76 -7.56
C ALA A 23 -15.75 -1.74 -9.02
N ASP A 24 -15.60 -0.55 -9.60
CA ASP A 24 -14.97 -0.33 -10.92
C ASP A 24 -13.46 -0.05 -10.85
N GLY A 25 -12.81 -0.32 -9.71
CA GLY A 25 -11.35 -0.28 -9.55
C GLY A 25 -10.75 1.11 -9.37
N LYS A 26 -11.54 2.14 -9.04
CA LYS A 26 -11.06 3.52 -8.90
C LYS A 26 -10.71 3.86 -7.45
N ILE A 27 -9.65 4.65 -7.25
CA ILE A 27 -9.20 5.13 -5.93
C ILE A 27 -9.48 6.60 -5.69
N ALA A 28 -9.94 7.32 -6.70
CA ALA A 28 -10.42 8.69 -6.64
C ALA A 28 -11.28 8.98 -7.86
N THR A 29 -12.05 10.07 -7.81
CA THR A 29 -12.86 10.58 -8.93
C THR A 29 -12.00 11.09 -10.09
N ALA A 30 -12.60 11.35 -11.25
CA ALA A 30 -11.91 11.78 -12.46
C ALA A 30 -11.13 13.10 -12.30
N ASN A 31 -11.61 14.01 -11.44
CA ASN A 31 -10.91 15.25 -11.07
C ASN A 31 -9.85 15.04 -9.98
N ARG A 32 -9.61 13.79 -9.57
CA ARG A 32 -8.66 13.39 -8.51
C ARG A 32 -8.96 13.99 -7.13
N ALA A 33 -10.18 14.42 -6.90
CA ALA A 33 -10.60 14.82 -5.57
C ALA A 33 -10.55 13.59 -4.65
N VAL A 34 -9.77 13.68 -3.58
CA VAL A 34 -9.70 12.63 -2.57
C VAL A 34 -10.86 12.87 -1.61
N SER A 35 -11.83 11.99 -1.65
CA SER A 35 -12.92 11.93 -0.68
C SER A 35 -12.90 10.60 0.04
N THR A 36 -13.33 10.59 1.29
CA THR A 36 -13.56 9.34 2.02
C THR A 36 -14.75 8.63 1.39
N PHE A 37 -14.50 7.55 0.66
CA PHE A 37 -15.53 6.74 0.02
C PHE A 37 -15.70 5.36 0.66
N THR A 38 -14.88 5.07 1.65
CA THR A 38 -14.92 3.84 2.45
C THR A 38 -15.48 4.10 3.85
N SER A 39 -15.72 3.02 4.59
CA SER A 39 -16.28 3.07 5.93
C SER A 39 -15.24 3.44 7.01
N ALA A 40 -15.73 3.74 8.21
CA ALA A 40 -14.87 3.87 9.40
C ALA A 40 -14.10 2.56 9.71
N ARG A 41 -14.65 1.40 9.32
CA ARG A 41 -14.00 0.10 9.46
C ARG A 41 -12.75 -0.01 8.59
N ASP A 42 -12.79 0.48 7.35
CA ASP A 42 -11.62 0.55 6.46
C ASP A 42 -10.53 1.45 7.04
N HIS A 43 -10.92 2.61 7.57
CA HIS A 43 -9.97 3.49 8.26
C HIS A 43 -9.33 2.81 9.49
N GLU A 44 -10.12 2.09 10.27
CA GLU A 44 -9.60 1.34 11.42
C GLU A 44 -8.66 0.21 10.99
N HIS A 45 -8.98 -0.49 9.90
CA HIS A 45 -8.12 -1.50 9.30
C HIS A 45 -6.77 -0.91 8.87
N LEU A 46 -6.76 0.24 8.21
CA LEU A 46 -5.54 0.97 7.86
C LEU A 46 -4.68 1.26 9.10
N LEU A 47 -5.28 1.80 10.17
CA LEU A 47 -4.56 2.11 11.41
C LEU A 47 -4.04 0.85 12.11
N ALA A 48 -4.79 -0.25 12.08
CA ALA A 48 -4.34 -1.55 12.58
C ALA A 48 -3.12 -2.06 11.81
N LEU A 49 -3.07 -1.90 10.49
CA LEU A 49 -1.90 -2.24 9.67
C LEU A 49 -0.69 -1.34 10.01
N ARG A 50 -0.89 -0.03 10.17
CA ARG A 50 0.16 0.88 10.65
C ARG A 50 0.74 0.47 11.99
N ALA A 51 -0.10 -0.13 12.85
CA ALA A 51 0.35 -0.63 14.15
C ALA A 51 1.23 -1.89 14.06
N THR A 52 1.38 -2.50 12.89
CA THR A 52 2.23 -3.68 12.65
C THR A 52 3.51 -3.37 11.89
N ALA A 53 3.68 -2.17 11.33
CA ALA A 53 4.75 -1.83 10.42
C ALA A 53 5.79 -0.91 11.06
N ASP A 54 7.07 -1.13 10.80
CA ASP A 54 8.15 -0.23 11.23
C ASP A 54 8.07 1.12 10.52
N GLY A 55 7.71 1.09 9.23
CA GLY A 55 7.56 2.27 8.39
C GLY A 55 6.27 2.28 7.59
N VAL A 56 5.79 3.49 7.30
CA VAL A 56 4.65 3.76 6.41
C VAL A 56 5.14 4.57 5.22
N MET A 57 4.88 4.09 4.01
CA MET A 57 5.35 4.65 2.75
C MET A 57 4.18 5.13 1.89
N ALA A 58 4.32 6.33 1.31
CA ALA A 58 3.37 6.86 0.32
C ALA A 58 4.08 7.60 -0.82
N GLY A 59 3.42 7.68 -1.96
CA GLY A 59 3.88 8.51 -3.08
C GLY A 59 3.67 9.99 -2.82
N ALA A 60 4.53 10.85 -3.36
CA ALA A 60 4.45 12.31 -3.20
C ALA A 60 3.07 12.87 -3.57
N ARG A 61 2.45 12.42 -4.67
CA ARG A 61 1.10 12.85 -5.05
C ARG A 61 0.03 12.52 -4.00
N THR A 62 0.13 11.38 -3.34
CA THR A 62 -0.77 10.99 -2.25
C THR A 62 -0.59 11.94 -1.07
N VAL A 63 0.66 12.27 -0.74
CA VAL A 63 1.00 13.23 0.32
C VAL A 63 0.49 14.64 0.01
N ASP A 64 0.56 15.05 -1.27
CA ASP A 64 0.16 16.38 -1.71
C ASP A 64 -1.36 16.55 -1.81
N SER A 65 -2.09 15.47 -2.13
CA SER A 65 -3.53 15.50 -2.41
C SER A 65 -4.41 15.30 -1.17
N ALA A 66 -3.86 14.80 -0.06
CA ALA A 66 -4.62 14.50 1.14
C ALA A 66 -3.92 15.02 2.41
N PRO A 67 -4.67 15.43 3.45
CA PRO A 67 -4.10 15.89 4.71
C PRO A 67 -3.59 14.73 5.57
N ILE A 68 -2.69 13.91 5.01
CA ILE A 68 -2.13 12.74 5.69
C ILE A 68 -0.82 13.06 6.40
N ASN A 69 -0.60 12.44 7.54
CA ASN A 69 0.64 12.57 8.32
C ASN A 69 1.47 11.28 8.38
N LEU A 70 0.95 10.16 7.86
CA LEU A 70 1.54 8.82 7.85
C LEU A 70 1.87 8.26 9.25
N GLY A 71 1.26 8.80 10.30
CA GLY A 71 1.47 8.35 11.68
C GLY A 71 0.52 7.23 12.09
N PRO A 72 0.77 6.58 13.25
CA PRO A 72 0.03 5.42 13.71
C PRO A 72 -1.40 5.75 14.22
N GLY A 73 -1.79 7.02 14.23
CA GLY A 73 -3.11 7.44 14.67
C GLY A 73 -3.27 7.52 16.21
N PRO A 74 -4.48 7.21 16.73
CA PRO A 74 -4.83 7.33 18.15
C PRO A 74 -3.94 6.52 19.09
N ALA A 75 -3.93 6.90 20.38
CA ALA A 75 -3.11 6.28 21.42
C ALA A 75 -3.25 4.75 21.53
N ARG A 76 -4.45 4.21 21.23
CA ARG A 76 -4.67 2.74 21.25
C ARG A 76 -3.76 1.99 20.27
N PHE A 77 -3.53 2.52 19.06
CA PHE A 77 -2.65 1.91 18.05
C PHE A 77 -1.17 2.12 18.41
N ARG A 78 -0.81 3.25 19.00
CA ARG A 78 0.54 3.49 19.54
C ARG A 78 0.88 2.49 20.63
N ARG A 79 -0.06 2.23 21.58
CA ARG A 79 0.11 1.18 22.60
C ARG A 79 0.24 -0.23 21.97
N GLN A 80 -0.52 -0.53 20.91
CA GLN A 80 -0.36 -1.80 20.18
C GLN A 80 1.04 -1.95 19.58
N ARG A 81 1.63 -0.88 19.05
CA ARG A 81 3.00 -0.87 18.55
C ARG A 81 3.99 -1.22 19.64
N LEU A 82 3.92 -0.52 20.77
CA LEU A 82 4.80 -0.77 21.93
C LEU A 82 4.70 -2.21 22.43
N ARG A 83 3.48 -2.79 22.52
CA ARG A 83 3.28 -4.21 22.90
C ARG A 83 3.92 -5.19 21.91
N ARG A 84 4.19 -4.77 20.67
CA ARG A 84 4.87 -5.56 19.63
C ARG A 84 6.37 -5.32 19.59
N GLY A 85 6.92 -4.55 20.52
CA GLY A 85 8.33 -4.16 20.52
C GLY A 85 8.70 -3.13 19.45
N LEU A 86 7.71 -2.47 18.82
CA LEU A 86 7.94 -1.41 17.84
C LEU A 86 8.04 -0.05 18.53
N ALA A 87 8.72 0.91 17.88
CA ALA A 87 8.70 2.30 18.32
C ALA A 87 7.25 2.84 18.37
N GLU A 88 6.93 3.73 19.29
CA GLU A 88 5.61 4.34 19.45
C GLU A 88 5.10 4.93 18.11
N PHE A 89 5.98 5.59 17.38
CA PHE A 89 5.69 6.19 16.07
C PHE A 89 6.48 5.48 14.98
N ASN A 90 5.81 5.17 13.89
CA ASN A 90 6.44 4.55 12.72
C ASN A 90 7.28 5.55 11.92
N LEU A 91 8.29 5.04 11.23
CA LEU A 91 9.03 5.79 10.22
C LEU A 91 8.09 6.24 9.10
N ARG A 92 8.29 7.45 8.56
CA ARG A 92 7.48 8.01 7.46
C ARG A 92 8.32 8.07 6.19
N VAL A 93 7.90 7.39 5.14
CA VAL A 93 8.67 7.27 3.89
C VAL A 93 7.87 7.89 2.75
N ILE A 94 8.44 8.86 2.06
CA ILE A 94 7.83 9.53 0.91
C ILE A 94 8.63 9.17 -0.34
N VAL A 95 7.94 8.73 -1.40
CA VAL A 95 8.58 8.37 -2.68
C VAL A 95 8.25 9.41 -3.74
N SER A 96 9.29 10.06 -4.28
CA SER A 96 9.16 11.03 -5.37
C SER A 96 10.30 10.92 -6.35
N ARG A 97 10.07 10.45 -7.57
CA ARG A 97 11.12 10.29 -8.60
C ARG A 97 11.88 11.58 -8.91
N SER A 98 11.19 12.69 -9.02
CA SER A 98 11.76 14.01 -9.33
C SER A 98 12.01 14.87 -8.09
N GLY A 99 11.70 14.35 -6.89
CA GLY A 99 11.69 15.14 -5.67
C GLY A 99 10.52 16.12 -5.59
N SER A 100 9.62 16.12 -6.56
CA SER A 100 8.43 17.00 -6.53
C SER A 100 7.47 16.51 -5.45
N VAL A 101 7.41 17.24 -4.36
CA VAL A 101 6.49 17.07 -3.24
C VAL A 101 6.25 18.45 -2.62
N ASN A 102 5.02 18.72 -2.20
CA ASN A 102 4.70 19.98 -1.54
C ASN A 102 5.35 20.03 -0.14
N LEU A 103 6.34 20.88 0.05
CA LEU A 103 7.07 21.01 1.33
C LEU A 103 6.19 21.57 2.46
N ARG A 104 4.99 22.09 2.14
CA ARG A 104 3.99 22.55 3.10
C ARG A 104 2.94 21.49 3.42
N ALA A 105 3.05 20.27 2.85
CA ALA A 105 2.13 19.17 3.14
C ALA A 105 2.11 18.82 4.62
N MET A 106 0.97 18.30 5.09
CA MET A 106 0.76 18.01 6.52
C MET A 106 1.82 17.09 7.12
N VAL A 107 2.35 16.14 6.32
CA VAL A 107 3.38 15.19 6.75
C VAL A 107 4.64 15.90 7.29
N PHE A 108 4.99 17.09 6.78
CA PHE A 108 6.16 17.86 7.21
C PHE A 108 5.88 18.79 8.39
N ARG A 109 4.60 19.13 8.65
CA ARG A 109 4.23 20.07 9.71
C ARG A 109 4.35 19.50 11.11
N ARG A 110 4.19 18.17 11.28
CA ARG A 110 4.27 17.49 12.58
C ARG A 110 5.46 16.53 12.59
N ARG A 111 6.43 16.83 13.44
CA ARG A 111 7.69 16.07 13.53
C ARG A 111 7.66 15.15 14.76
N PHE A 112 6.84 14.10 14.70
CA PHE A 112 6.73 13.09 15.76
C PHE A 112 7.59 11.83 15.50
N SER A 113 8.09 11.65 14.29
CA SER A 113 8.98 10.55 13.90
C SER A 113 9.80 10.96 12.67
N PRO A 114 10.89 10.25 12.35
CA PRO A 114 11.71 10.56 11.19
C PRO A 114 10.92 10.51 9.86
N ILE A 115 11.27 11.42 8.96
CA ILE A 115 10.78 11.49 7.59
C ILE A 115 11.92 11.16 6.64
N ILE A 116 11.71 10.18 5.78
CA ILE A 116 12.63 9.77 4.73
C ILE A 116 12.04 10.10 3.37
N ILE A 117 12.84 10.65 2.48
CA ILE A 117 12.46 10.85 1.08
C ILE A 117 13.32 9.97 0.19
N LEU A 118 12.68 9.07 -0.56
CA LEU A 118 13.31 8.27 -1.60
C LEU A 118 13.12 8.97 -2.95
N THR A 119 14.22 9.26 -3.64
CA THR A 119 14.19 9.99 -4.91
C THR A 119 15.18 9.41 -5.93
N THR A 120 15.29 10.03 -7.11
CA THR A 120 16.27 9.67 -8.14
C THR A 120 17.15 10.87 -8.48
N HIS A 121 18.14 10.68 -9.36
CA HIS A 121 18.95 11.78 -9.88
C HIS A 121 18.15 12.82 -10.69
N ARG A 122 16.86 12.60 -10.97
CA ARG A 122 15.96 13.60 -11.55
C ARG A 122 15.67 14.76 -10.59
N ALA A 123 15.85 14.56 -9.29
CA ALA A 123 15.81 15.65 -8.32
C ALA A 123 17.14 16.42 -8.42
N GLY A 124 17.14 17.56 -9.11
CA GLY A 124 18.32 18.42 -9.24
C GLY A 124 18.83 18.94 -7.89
N ALA A 125 20.07 19.44 -7.86
CA ALA A 125 20.76 19.83 -6.64
C ALA A 125 19.97 20.84 -5.77
N GLY A 126 19.36 21.85 -6.37
CA GLY A 126 18.53 22.83 -5.66
C GLY A 126 17.33 22.17 -4.97
N ARG A 127 16.69 21.20 -5.65
CA ARG A 127 15.56 20.48 -5.07
C ARG A 127 16.01 19.55 -3.94
N LEU A 128 17.12 18.88 -4.09
CA LEU A 128 17.70 18.04 -3.04
C LEU A 128 18.03 18.86 -1.78
N LYS A 129 18.56 20.08 -1.92
CA LYS A 129 18.77 21.01 -0.80
C LYS A 129 17.46 21.30 -0.06
N GLN A 130 16.40 21.61 -0.77
CA GLN A 130 15.08 21.87 -0.18
C GLN A 130 14.50 20.64 0.54
N LEU A 131 14.64 19.45 -0.05
CA LEU A 131 14.16 18.20 0.57
C LEU A 131 14.90 17.88 1.85
N ARG A 132 16.22 18.08 1.89
CA ARG A 132 17.06 17.88 3.08
C ARG A 132 16.74 18.86 4.23
N ALA A 133 16.12 19.98 3.93
CA ALA A 133 15.70 20.93 4.96
C ALA A 133 14.42 20.48 5.70
N VAL A 134 13.62 19.58 5.12
CA VAL A 134 12.32 19.12 5.68
C VAL A 134 12.30 17.64 6.05
N ALA A 135 13.28 16.85 5.64
CA ALA A 135 13.36 15.42 5.89
C ALA A 135 14.63 15.07 6.67
N ASP A 136 14.54 14.04 7.51
CA ASP A 136 15.66 13.54 8.30
C ASP A 136 16.67 12.78 7.42
N ALA A 137 16.22 12.21 6.31
CA ALA A 137 17.07 11.63 5.28
C ALA A 137 16.48 11.77 3.88
N VAL A 138 17.35 12.00 2.88
CA VAL A 138 17.01 11.97 1.45
C VAL A 138 17.95 10.98 0.76
N LYS A 139 17.38 9.88 0.26
CA LYS A 139 18.14 8.83 -0.42
C LYS A 139 17.88 8.86 -1.91
N ILE A 140 18.92 8.99 -2.70
CA ILE A 140 18.86 8.83 -4.15
C ILE A 140 18.94 7.33 -4.46
N CYS A 141 17.90 6.79 -5.07
CA CYS A 141 17.75 5.36 -5.36
C CYS A 141 17.52 5.12 -6.86
N GLY A 142 18.45 5.54 -7.72
CA GLY A 142 18.38 5.31 -9.16
C GLY A 142 18.52 6.57 -10.02
N ARG A 143 18.66 6.39 -11.33
CA ARG A 143 18.86 7.50 -12.27
C ARG A 143 17.53 8.16 -12.68
N LYS A 144 16.62 7.40 -13.29
CA LYS A 144 15.32 7.89 -13.82
C LYS A 144 14.14 7.32 -13.04
N GLU A 145 14.24 6.09 -12.57
CA GLU A 145 13.23 5.38 -11.80
C GLU A 145 13.82 4.96 -10.45
N ILE A 146 12.96 4.77 -9.46
CA ILE A 146 13.38 4.24 -8.14
C ILE A 146 13.81 2.78 -8.31
N ASN A 147 15.02 2.47 -7.90
CA ASN A 147 15.47 1.10 -7.69
C ASN A 147 14.98 0.64 -6.31
N PHE A 148 13.88 -0.09 -6.28
CA PHE A 148 13.28 -0.55 -5.02
C PHE A 148 14.15 -1.58 -4.29
N ASP A 149 15.00 -2.35 -4.96
CA ASP A 149 15.93 -3.25 -4.28
C ASP A 149 16.94 -2.48 -3.45
N ALA A 150 17.53 -1.46 -4.04
CA ALA A 150 18.45 -0.59 -3.33
C ALA A 150 17.78 0.23 -2.23
N ALA A 151 16.57 0.75 -2.50
CA ALA A 151 15.80 1.54 -1.56
C ALA A 151 15.37 0.71 -0.33
N LEU A 152 14.80 -0.46 -0.55
CA LEU A 152 14.32 -1.35 0.52
C LEU A 152 15.49 -1.91 1.34
N ARG A 153 16.59 -2.31 0.68
CA ARG A 153 17.81 -2.74 1.38
C ARG A 153 18.34 -1.65 2.28
N TRP A 154 18.43 -0.42 1.78
CA TRP A 154 18.89 0.72 2.56
C TRP A 154 17.95 1.02 3.75
N LEU A 155 16.64 0.93 3.59
CA LEU A 155 15.68 1.05 4.69
C LEU A 155 15.89 -0.05 5.74
N ARG A 156 16.19 -1.28 5.30
CA ARG A 156 16.48 -2.39 6.20
C ARG A 156 17.77 -2.19 6.99
N GLU A 157 18.83 -1.79 6.32
CA GLU A 157 20.17 -1.71 6.89
C GLU A 157 20.37 -0.45 7.76
N GLN A 158 19.86 0.71 7.32
CA GLN A 158 20.10 1.98 7.99
C GLN A 158 18.98 2.38 8.95
N TRP A 159 17.76 1.88 8.75
CA TRP A 159 16.59 2.25 9.53
C TRP A 159 15.91 1.06 10.19
N HIS A 160 16.50 -0.12 10.10
CA HIS A 160 16.04 -1.37 10.70
C HIS A 160 14.58 -1.74 10.34
N VAL A 161 14.11 -1.27 9.18
CA VAL A 161 12.75 -1.58 8.71
C VAL A 161 12.66 -3.06 8.35
N THR A 162 11.83 -3.80 9.06
CA THR A 162 11.55 -5.21 8.80
C THR A 162 10.21 -5.40 8.08
N ARG A 163 9.23 -4.54 8.39
CA ARG A 163 7.89 -4.54 7.81
C ARG A 163 7.52 -3.13 7.37
N LEU A 164 7.22 -2.96 6.07
CA LEU A 164 6.93 -1.68 5.44
C LEU A 164 5.51 -1.68 4.88
N LEU A 165 4.65 -0.80 5.37
CA LEU A 165 3.32 -0.57 4.82
C LEU A 165 3.38 0.48 3.71
N CYS A 166 2.91 0.15 2.51
CA CYS A 166 2.71 1.10 1.41
C CYS A 166 1.22 1.46 1.29
N GLU A 167 0.93 2.75 1.36
CA GLU A 167 -0.43 3.31 1.22
C GLU A 167 -0.65 3.96 -0.16
N GLY A 168 0.11 3.54 -1.13
CA GLY A 168 -0.07 3.97 -2.52
C GLY A 168 0.47 5.36 -2.81
N GLY A 169 0.06 6.08 -3.82
CA GLY A 169 -0.89 5.87 -4.93
C GLY A 169 -0.49 4.91 -6.04
N GLY A 170 -1.38 4.87 -7.02
CA GLY A 170 -1.33 3.87 -8.08
C GLY A 170 0.00 3.74 -8.82
N GLU A 171 0.72 4.84 -9.10
CA GLU A 171 2.04 4.76 -9.74
C GLU A 171 3.11 4.13 -8.83
N LEU A 172 3.07 4.41 -7.51
CA LEU A 172 3.99 3.78 -6.57
C LEU A 172 3.71 2.29 -6.45
N ASN A 173 2.43 1.92 -6.32
CA ASN A 173 2.03 0.52 -6.26
C ASN A 173 2.46 -0.24 -7.52
N GLN A 174 2.18 0.32 -8.71
CA GLN A 174 2.58 -0.30 -9.98
C GLN A 174 4.10 -0.48 -10.08
N ALA A 175 4.88 0.48 -9.59
CA ALA A 175 6.33 0.37 -9.59
C ALA A 175 6.82 -0.74 -8.64
N LEU A 176 6.19 -0.90 -7.47
CA LEU A 176 6.47 -1.99 -6.54
C LEU A 176 6.04 -3.36 -7.09
N PHE A 177 4.86 -3.46 -7.72
CA PHE A 177 4.41 -4.68 -8.40
C PHE A 177 5.38 -5.09 -9.51
N ARG A 178 5.78 -4.16 -10.38
CA ARG A 178 6.76 -4.43 -11.43
C ARG A 178 8.13 -4.85 -10.90
N ALA A 179 8.54 -4.30 -9.77
CA ALA A 179 9.77 -4.69 -9.10
C ALA A 179 9.63 -6.02 -8.36
N ARG A 180 8.43 -6.60 -8.29
CA ARG A 180 8.11 -7.81 -7.53
C ARG A 180 8.50 -7.67 -6.05
N ARG A 181 8.14 -6.53 -5.45
CA ARG A 181 8.50 -6.18 -4.06
C ARG A 181 7.28 -5.97 -3.15
N VAL A 182 6.14 -6.53 -3.54
CA VAL A 182 4.94 -6.60 -2.69
C VAL A 182 4.75 -8.05 -2.24
N ASP A 183 4.72 -8.29 -0.95
CA ASP A 183 4.55 -9.61 -0.36
C ASP A 183 3.08 -9.87 -0.01
N GLU A 184 2.35 -8.81 0.38
CA GLU A 184 0.97 -8.87 0.84
C GLU A 184 0.20 -7.66 0.31
N LEU A 185 -1.03 -7.87 -0.19
CA LEU A 185 -1.92 -6.82 -0.65
C LEU A 185 -3.23 -6.91 0.12
N HIS A 186 -3.55 -5.87 0.88
CA HIS A 186 -4.85 -5.62 1.48
C HIS A 186 -5.64 -4.71 0.55
N LEU A 187 -6.84 -5.16 0.15
CA LEU A 187 -7.68 -4.42 -0.76
C LEU A 187 -9.12 -4.38 -0.24
N THR A 188 -9.58 -3.17 0.07
CA THR A 188 -10.98 -2.91 0.40
C THR A 188 -11.72 -2.52 -0.87
N ILE A 189 -12.81 -3.22 -1.19
CA ILE A 189 -13.68 -2.92 -2.33
C ILE A 189 -14.98 -2.32 -1.80
N SER A 190 -15.21 -1.04 -2.10
CA SER A 190 -16.43 -0.32 -1.75
C SER A 190 -17.49 -0.51 -2.86
N PRO A 191 -18.79 -0.70 -2.50
CA PRO A 191 -19.87 -0.90 -3.47
C PRO A 191 -20.27 0.44 -4.13
N LYS A 192 -19.32 1.16 -4.69
CA LYS A 192 -19.49 2.44 -5.39
C LYS A 192 -18.87 2.36 -6.78
N LEU A 193 -19.32 3.23 -7.67
CA LEU A 193 -18.77 3.40 -9.01
C LEU A 193 -18.34 4.86 -9.18
N PHE A 194 -17.10 5.10 -9.59
CA PHE A 194 -16.62 6.45 -9.90
C PHE A 194 -16.56 6.69 -11.40
N GLY A 195 -16.32 5.65 -12.21
CA GLY A 195 -16.13 5.78 -13.63
C GLY A 195 -14.91 6.61 -14.03
N GLY A 196 -14.92 7.07 -15.27
CA GLY A 196 -13.89 7.97 -15.80
C GLY A 196 -12.62 7.26 -16.29
N ARG A 197 -12.34 7.38 -17.59
CA ARG A 197 -11.14 6.78 -18.22
C ARG A 197 -9.84 7.18 -17.55
N ARG A 198 -9.73 8.41 -17.03
CA ARG A 198 -8.52 8.99 -16.41
C ARG A 198 -8.55 8.97 -14.89
N ALA A 199 -9.62 8.44 -14.29
CA ALA A 199 -9.69 8.28 -12.85
C ALA A 199 -8.61 7.26 -12.39
N PRO A 200 -7.86 7.56 -11.32
CA PRO A 200 -6.74 6.72 -10.90
C PRO A 200 -7.24 5.38 -10.36
N THR A 201 -6.38 4.36 -10.52
CA THR A 201 -6.60 2.99 -10.04
C THR A 201 -5.57 2.61 -8.98
N ILE A 202 -5.71 1.41 -8.42
CA ILE A 202 -4.72 0.89 -7.44
C ILE A 202 -3.33 0.68 -8.05
N ALA A 203 -3.22 0.59 -9.39
CA ALA A 203 -1.98 0.32 -10.09
C ALA A 203 -1.93 1.07 -11.44
N ASP A 204 -1.38 2.29 -11.42
CA ASP A 204 -1.29 3.16 -12.59
C ASP A 204 0.11 3.14 -13.23
N GLY A 205 0.22 3.74 -14.43
CA GLY A 205 1.49 3.89 -15.15
C GLY A 205 1.71 2.80 -16.20
N ARG A 206 2.97 2.38 -16.39
CA ARG A 206 3.27 1.32 -17.35
C ARG A 206 2.79 -0.02 -16.83
N GLY A 207 1.72 -0.54 -17.40
CA GLY A 207 1.23 -1.89 -17.14
C GLY A 207 2.24 -2.98 -17.53
N PHE A 208 1.89 -4.22 -17.25
CA PHE A 208 2.62 -5.39 -17.74
C PHE A 208 2.32 -5.59 -19.23
N LYS A 209 3.33 -6.01 -19.99
CA LYS A 209 3.21 -6.17 -21.44
C LYS A 209 2.43 -7.43 -21.86
N SER A 210 2.36 -8.42 -20.98
CA SER A 210 1.69 -9.70 -21.25
C SER A 210 1.13 -10.29 -19.97
N LEU A 211 0.15 -11.19 -20.10
CA LEU A 211 -0.40 -11.94 -18.96
C LEU A 211 0.67 -12.76 -18.24
N ALA A 212 1.61 -13.32 -18.97
CA ALA A 212 2.70 -14.10 -18.40
C ALA A 212 3.64 -13.26 -17.52
N SER A 213 3.77 -11.95 -17.80
CA SER A 213 4.60 -11.03 -17.02
C SER A 213 3.87 -10.42 -15.83
N ALA A 214 2.53 -10.54 -15.76
CA ALA A 214 1.73 -9.97 -14.69
C ALA A 214 2.13 -10.53 -13.31
N GLU A 215 2.07 -9.68 -12.28
CA GLU A 215 2.27 -10.12 -10.91
C GLU A 215 1.08 -10.96 -10.45
N ARG A 216 1.35 -12.06 -9.77
CA ARG A 216 0.33 -13.02 -9.33
C ARG A 216 0.25 -13.05 -7.82
N PHE A 217 -0.97 -13.04 -7.34
CA PHE A 217 -1.30 -13.17 -5.92
C PHE A 217 -2.28 -14.31 -5.72
N ARG A 218 -2.24 -14.92 -4.54
CA ARG A 218 -3.22 -15.89 -4.07
C ARG A 218 -4.12 -15.22 -3.05
N LEU A 219 -5.43 -15.35 -3.19
CA LEU A 219 -6.39 -14.90 -2.18
C LEU A 219 -6.16 -15.68 -0.89
N GLN A 220 -5.91 -14.98 0.19
CA GLN A 220 -5.72 -15.54 1.53
C GLN A 220 -7.01 -15.48 2.35
N SER A 221 -7.70 -14.35 2.30
CA SER A 221 -8.97 -14.18 3.01
C SER A 221 -9.85 -13.16 2.33
N ILE A 222 -11.15 -13.30 2.55
CA ILE A 222 -12.17 -12.34 2.17
C ILE A 222 -13.20 -12.22 3.29
N HIS A 223 -13.54 -11.00 3.68
CA HIS A 223 -14.55 -10.70 4.68
C HIS A 223 -15.47 -9.60 4.14
N GLN A 224 -16.77 -9.74 4.37
CA GLN A 224 -17.75 -8.71 4.07
C GLN A 224 -18.12 -7.97 5.35
N ASN A 225 -18.20 -6.64 5.27
CA ASN A 225 -18.70 -5.80 6.36
C ASN A 225 -19.40 -4.58 5.75
N ASN A 226 -20.68 -4.37 6.09
CA ASN A 226 -21.51 -3.24 5.61
C ASN A 226 -21.43 -3.00 4.09
N GLY A 227 -21.45 -4.07 3.29
CA GLY A 227 -21.38 -4.01 1.83
C GLY A 227 -19.98 -3.83 1.26
N GLU A 228 -18.97 -3.58 2.07
CA GLU A 228 -17.57 -3.57 1.65
C GLU A 228 -16.94 -4.96 1.74
N LEU A 229 -16.06 -5.27 0.78
CA LEU A 229 -15.25 -6.49 0.80
C LEU A 229 -13.82 -6.15 1.23
N PHE A 230 -13.37 -6.80 2.29
CA PHE A 230 -11.98 -6.73 2.78
C PHE A 230 -11.25 -7.98 2.33
N THR A 231 -10.28 -7.84 1.46
CA THR A 231 -9.53 -8.96 0.88
C THR A 231 -8.06 -8.86 1.24
N VAL A 232 -7.45 -10.02 1.47
CA VAL A 232 -6.01 -10.14 1.64
C VAL A 232 -5.47 -11.10 0.61
N PHE A 233 -4.47 -10.65 -0.12
CA PHE A 233 -3.77 -11.45 -1.11
C PHE A 233 -2.30 -11.58 -0.72
N LEU A 234 -1.77 -12.78 -0.80
CA LEU A 234 -0.35 -13.05 -0.63
C LEU A 234 0.30 -13.27 -2.00
N ARG A 235 1.53 -12.85 -2.14
CA ARG A 235 2.30 -13.19 -3.34
C ARG A 235 2.32 -14.71 -3.52
N GLY A 236 1.87 -15.18 -4.68
CA GLY A 236 1.96 -16.57 -5.08
C GLY A 236 3.41 -16.97 -5.39
N GLU A 237 3.81 -18.18 -5.03
CA GLU A 237 4.97 -18.81 -5.65
C GLU A 237 4.66 -19.06 -7.13
N THR A 238 5.68 -18.99 -7.97
CA THR A 238 5.56 -19.24 -9.42
C THR A 238 5.34 -20.76 -9.67
N GLN A 239 4.27 -21.31 -9.15
CA GLN A 239 3.78 -22.60 -9.65
C GLN A 239 2.96 -22.31 -10.91
N LEU A 240 3.35 -22.87 -12.02
CA LEU A 240 2.53 -23.02 -13.21
C LEU A 240 1.19 -23.61 -12.75
N PHE A 241 0.12 -22.84 -12.87
CA PHE A 241 -1.24 -23.36 -12.64
C PHE A 241 -1.55 -24.43 -13.69
N ALA A 242 -1.27 -25.69 -13.38
CA ALA A 242 -1.97 -26.79 -13.99
C ALA A 242 -3.40 -26.75 -13.43
N GLY A 243 -4.35 -26.40 -14.28
CA GLY A 243 -5.79 -26.48 -14.15
C GLY A 243 -6.39 -26.45 -12.73
N PHE A 244 -6.95 -25.32 -12.33
CA PHE A 244 -7.93 -25.33 -11.25
C PHE A 244 -9.23 -25.94 -11.78
N PRO A 245 -9.76 -27.03 -11.20
CA PRO A 245 -11.14 -27.40 -11.45
C PRO A 245 -12.04 -26.28 -10.94
N PHE A 246 -12.93 -25.83 -11.79
CA PHE A 246 -13.96 -24.87 -11.44
C PHE A 246 -14.86 -25.51 -10.36
N VAL A 247 -14.63 -25.17 -9.10
CA VAL A 247 -15.52 -25.54 -8.02
C VAL A 247 -16.72 -24.61 -8.11
N SER A 248 -17.82 -25.11 -8.69
CA SER A 248 -19.09 -24.42 -8.68
C SER A 248 -19.52 -24.19 -7.23
N ALA A 249 -19.61 -22.93 -6.83
CA ALA A 249 -20.19 -22.53 -5.56
C ALA A 249 -21.74 -22.73 -5.64
N GLN A 250 -22.17 -23.98 -5.55
CA GLN A 250 -23.56 -24.34 -5.25
C GLN A 250 -23.61 -24.89 -3.84
N ARG A 251 -24.23 -24.16 -2.97
CA ARG A 251 -24.92 -24.46 -1.70
C ARG A 251 -24.49 -23.56 -0.56
N ALA A 252 -25.36 -22.59 -0.25
CA ALA A 252 -25.97 -22.42 1.05
C ALA A 252 -26.97 -21.23 1.00
N VAL A 253 -28.12 -21.46 0.38
CA VAL A 253 -29.33 -20.72 0.74
C VAL A 253 -30.28 -21.74 1.31
N SER A 254 -30.21 -21.98 2.62
CA SER A 254 -31.26 -22.66 3.36
C SER A 254 -32.42 -21.69 3.55
N HIS A 255 -33.47 -21.89 2.80
CA HIS A 255 -34.75 -21.25 3.05
C HIS A 255 -35.36 -21.82 4.32
N ASN A 256 -35.36 -21.01 5.37
CA ASN A 256 -36.16 -21.28 6.54
C ASN A 256 -37.57 -20.71 6.28
N ARG A 257 -38.46 -21.52 5.73
CA ARG A 257 -39.91 -21.24 5.69
C ARG A 257 -40.49 -21.60 7.06
N SER A 258 -40.73 -20.64 7.91
CA SER A 258 -41.64 -20.78 9.03
C SER A 258 -43.05 -20.46 8.53
N GLU A 259 -43.86 -21.51 8.37
CA GLU A 259 -45.33 -21.41 8.23
C GLU A 259 -45.90 -20.75 9.46
N ARG A 260 -46.56 -19.60 9.31
CA ARG A 260 -47.54 -19.12 10.27
C ARG A 260 -48.93 -19.37 9.68
N ARG A 261 -49.61 -20.38 10.21
CA ARG A 261 -51.04 -20.55 10.07
C ARG A 261 -51.74 -19.43 10.83
N PHE A 262 -52.64 -18.72 10.14
CA PHE A 262 -53.68 -17.92 10.79
C PHE A 262 -54.88 -18.78 11.02
N LYS A 263 -55.40 -18.74 12.23
CA LYS A 263 -56.82 -18.90 12.58
C LYS A 263 -57.38 -17.52 12.82
#